data_0acc3998ffee13079927209c6508137e
#
_entry.id   0acc3998ffee13079927209c6508137e
#
_cell.length_a   1.000
_cell.length_b   1.000
_cell.length_c   1.000
_cell.angle_alpha   90.00
_cell.angle_beta   90.00
_cell.angle_gamma   90.00
#
_symmetry.space_group_name_H-M   'P 1'
#
loop_
_entity.id
_entity.type
_entity.pdbx_description
1 polymer ?
#
loop_
_entity_poly.entity_id
_entity_poly.type
_entity_poly.pdbx_seq_one_letter_code
_entity_poly.pdbx_strand_id
1 'polypeptide(L)'
;MNDKVCAFIGTDSSATTIALGEVAAENEIPFITSIATNSKVTMTEDGQVRPWAFRACLSDPQSGAILGQYAVNECNYKKIAIIYDLGSDFSVGVTNEFSKNVEGAGGEITVKEAFNTGDVDYRAVLTKIKNSGDFDALYIAGGYYKQIDLIANQARELGITQPFLTTEGAHVQ
;
A
#
# COMPACT_ATOMS: atom_id res chain seq x y z
N MET A 1 -10.04 -14.88 -28.03
CA MET A 1 -11.11 -14.82 -27.02
C MET A 1 -12.42 -15.29 -27.65
N ASN A 2 -13.04 -16.33 -27.08
CA ASN A 2 -14.24 -16.93 -27.65
C ASN A 2 -15.53 -16.18 -27.28
N ASP A 3 -15.51 -15.33 -26.25
CA ASP A 3 -16.71 -14.75 -25.64
C ASP A 3 -17.05 -13.35 -26.13
N LYS A 4 -16.31 -12.81 -27.11
CA LYS A 4 -16.50 -11.46 -27.70
C LYS A 4 -16.64 -10.37 -26.62
N VAL A 5 -15.84 -10.43 -25.56
CA VAL A 5 -15.82 -9.44 -24.47
C VAL A 5 -15.38 -8.09 -25.04
N CYS A 6 -16.12 -7.03 -24.74
CA CYS A 6 -15.83 -5.67 -25.21
C CYS A 6 -15.15 -4.78 -24.16
N ALA A 7 -15.16 -5.19 -22.89
CA ALA A 7 -14.48 -4.51 -21.78
C ALA A 7 -14.33 -5.46 -20.59
N PHE A 8 -13.36 -5.17 -19.70
CA PHE A 8 -13.21 -5.84 -18.40
C PHE A 8 -13.49 -4.87 -17.25
N ILE A 9 -14.09 -5.36 -16.17
CA ILE A 9 -14.24 -4.65 -14.89
C ILE A 9 -13.54 -5.50 -13.83
N GLY A 10 -12.61 -4.90 -13.09
CA GLY A 10 -11.78 -5.58 -12.07
C GLY A 10 -10.29 -5.37 -12.42
N THR A 11 -9.33 -5.97 -11.74
CA THR A 11 -9.43 -6.97 -10.68
C THR A 11 -9.33 -6.33 -9.29
N ASP A 12 -9.20 -7.17 -8.22
CA ASP A 12 -9.16 -6.73 -6.82
C ASP A 12 -7.76 -6.41 -6.30
N SER A 13 -6.69 -6.70 -7.04
CA SER A 13 -5.32 -6.43 -6.62
C SER A 13 -4.50 -5.73 -7.71
N SER A 14 -3.50 -4.95 -7.28
CA SER A 14 -2.61 -4.25 -8.22
C SER A 14 -1.85 -5.23 -9.10
N ALA A 15 -1.30 -6.31 -8.55
CA ALA A 15 -0.52 -7.30 -9.32
C ALA A 15 -1.35 -7.96 -10.43
N THR A 16 -2.56 -8.45 -10.10
CA THR A 16 -3.44 -9.08 -11.10
C THR A 16 -3.98 -8.07 -12.12
N THR A 17 -4.18 -6.81 -11.72
CA THR A 17 -4.63 -5.75 -12.64
C THR A 17 -3.52 -5.32 -13.60
N ILE A 18 -2.28 -5.26 -13.15
CA ILE A 18 -1.12 -5.00 -14.03
C ILE A 18 -1.01 -6.10 -15.08
N ALA A 19 -1.11 -7.38 -14.68
CA ALA A 19 -1.09 -8.51 -15.60
C ALA A 19 -2.27 -8.49 -16.60
N LEU A 20 -3.49 -8.12 -16.13
CA LEU A 20 -4.65 -7.91 -17.01
C LEU A 20 -4.37 -6.81 -18.04
N GLY A 21 -3.64 -5.75 -17.64
CA GLY A 21 -3.30 -4.63 -18.50
C GLY A 21 -2.49 -5.03 -19.73
N GLU A 22 -1.58 -6.00 -19.61
CA GLU A 22 -0.82 -6.53 -20.74
C GLU A 22 -1.76 -7.26 -21.73
N VAL A 23 -2.61 -8.15 -21.22
CA VAL A 23 -3.60 -8.90 -22.03
C VAL A 23 -4.61 -7.94 -22.69
N ALA A 24 -5.05 -6.93 -21.97
CA ALA A 24 -5.99 -5.92 -22.47
C ALA A 24 -5.36 -5.11 -23.63
N ALA A 25 -4.11 -4.69 -23.47
CA ALA A 25 -3.38 -3.96 -24.50
C ALA A 25 -3.14 -4.79 -25.77
N GLU A 26 -2.72 -6.06 -25.63
CA GLU A 26 -2.52 -6.98 -26.75
C GLU A 26 -3.79 -7.24 -27.59
N ASN A 27 -4.95 -7.15 -26.94
CA ASN A 27 -6.24 -7.42 -27.59
C ASN A 27 -7.07 -6.15 -27.85
N GLU A 28 -6.54 -4.96 -27.57
CA GLU A 28 -7.21 -3.67 -27.71
C GLU A 28 -8.58 -3.63 -26.99
N ILE A 29 -8.66 -4.26 -25.81
CA ILE A 29 -9.87 -4.31 -25.01
C ILE A 29 -9.70 -3.43 -23.78
N PRO A 30 -10.53 -2.39 -23.56
CA PRO A 30 -10.43 -1.53 -22.37
C PRO A 30 -10.79 -2.29 -21.10
N PHE A 31 -10.12 -1.92 -19.99
CA PHE A 31 -10.53 -2.34 -18.66
C PHE A 31 -10.60 -1.15 -17.70
N ILE A 32 -11.43 -1.28 -16.67
CA ILE A 32 -11.52 -0.35 -15.57
C ILE A 32 -11.41 -1.08 -14.24
N THR A 33 -10.54 -0.60 -13.34
CA THR A 33 -10.44 -1.09 -11.96
C THR A 33 -10.96 -0.02 -10.99
N SER A 34 -11.65 -0.48 -9.93
CA SER A 34 -12.11 0.37 -8.83
C SER A 34 -11.28 0.21 -7.56
N ILE A 35 -10.25 -0.66 -7.55
CA ILE A 35 -9.53 -1.06 -6.34
C ILE A 35 -8.00 -0.97 -6.53
N ALA A 36 -7.47 -1.35 -7.68
CA ALA A 36 -6.03 -1.42 -7.91
C ALA A 36 -5.39 -0.02 -7.97
N THR A 37 -4.67 0.35 -6.94
CA THR A 37 -4.15 1.71 -6.69
C THR A 37 -2.75 1.95 -7.25
N ASN A 38 -1.98 0.89 -7.54
CA ASN A 38 -0.60 1.03 -8.01
C ASN A 38 -0.51 1.80 -9.32
N SER A 39 0.46 2.72 -9.42
CA SER A 39 0.64 3.57 -10.61
C SER A 39 0.87 2.75 -11.89
N LYS A 40 1.54 1.59 -11.81
CA LYS A 40 1.82 0.70 -12.95
C LYS A 40 0.57 0.14 -13.62
N VAL A 41 -0.60 0.23 -12.98
CA VAL A 41 -1.88 -0.19 -13.57
C VAL A 41 -2.24 0.66 -14.79
N THR A 42 -2.03 1.98 -14.73
CA THR A 42 -2.40 2.93 -15.79
C THR A 42 -1.23 3.63 -16.44
N MET A 43 0.00 3.43 -15.91
CA MET A 43 1.23 4.04 -16.40
C MET A 43 2.29 2.96 -16.62
N THR A 44 3.14 3.18 -17.59
CA THR A 44 4.36 2.39 -17.81
C THR A 44 5.48 2.88 -16.88
N GLU A 45 6.60 2.15 -16.80
CA GLU A 45 7.74 2.55 -15.95
C GLU A 45 8.42 3.85 -16.41
N ASP A 46 8.37 4.15 -17.71
CA ASP A 46 8.86 5.39 -18.32
C ASP A 46 7.83 6.54 -18.27
N GLY A 47 6.72 6.36 -17.54
CA GLY A 47 5.72 7.40 -17.29
C GLY A 47 4.72 7.64 -18.41
N GLN A 48 4.63 6.74 -19.40
CA GLN A 48 3.62 6.81 -20.43
C GLN A 48 2.28 6.25 -19.96
N VAL A 49 1.18 6.79 -20.47
CA VAL A 49 -0.17 6.28 -20.17
C VAL A 49 -0.41 4.96 -20.91
N ARG A 50 -0.93 3.96 -20.22
CA ARG A 50 -1.37 2.70 -20.84
C ARG A 50 -2.72 2.93 -21.51
N PRO A 51 -2.84 2.76 -22.86
CA PRO A 51 -4.00 3.26 -23.62
C PRO A 51 -5.33 2.57 -23.31
N TRP A 52 -5.32 1.33 -22.81
CA TRP A 52 -6.54 0.55 -22.56
C TRP A 52 -6.86 0.39 -21.05
N ALA A 53 -6.10 1.08 -20.20
CA ALA A 53 -6.16 0.95 -18.75
C ALA A 53 -6.82 2.16 -18.09
N PHE A 54 -7.91 1.93 -17.36
CA PHE A 54 -8.65 2.97 -16.63
C PHE A 54 -8.77 2.62 -15.16
N ARG A 55 -8.86 3.65 -14.31
CA ARG A 55 -9.01 3.53 -12.85
C ARG A 55 -10.08 4.46 -12.34
N ALA A 56 -10.90 3.97 -11.39
CA ALA A 56 -11.92 4.73 -10.68
C ALA A 56 -11.69 4.78 -9.15
N CYS A 57 -10.43 4.63 -8.69
CA CYS A 57 -10.03 4.78 -7.30
C CYS A 57 -8.81 5.71 -7.17
N LEU A 58 -8.44 6.07 -5.94
CA LEU A 58 -7.19 6.79 -5.67
C LEU A 58 -5.98 5.94 -6.13
N SER A 59 -4.91 6.61 -6.53
CA SER A 59 -3.63 5.95 -6.79
C SER A 59 -2.74 5.98 -5.55
N ASP A 60 -1.72 5.09 -5.49
CA ASP A 60 -0.74 5.09 -4.40
C ASP A 60 -0.12 6.47 -4.15
N PRO A 61 0.29 7.26 -5.20
CA PRO A 61 0.76 8.62 -4.98
C PRO A 61 -0.24 9.54 -4.28
N GLN A 62 -1.53 9.43 -4.62
CA GLN A 62 -2.57 10.23 -3.99
C GLN A 62 -2.82 9.78 -2.54
N SER A 63 -2.95 8.48 -2.30
CA SER A 63 -3.15 7.92 -0.95
C SER A 63 -1.96 8.19 -0.05
N GLY A 64 -0.75 7.97 -0.54
CA GLY A 64 0.49 8.24 0.18
C GLY A 64 0.68 9.72 0.51
N ALA A 65 0.35 10.62 -0.43
CA ALA A 65 0.41 12.05 -0.21
C ALA A 65 -0.58 12.51 0.88
N ILE A 66 -1.83 12.07 0.78
CA ILE A 66 -2.87 12.46 1.74
C ILE A 66 -2.50 11.96 3.15
N LEU A 67 -2.19 10.67 3.28
CA LEU A 67 -1.92 10.08 4.59
C LEU A 67 -0.60 10.58 5.19
N GLY A 68 0.46 10.72 4.39
CA GLY A 68 1.77 11.20 4.85
C GLY A 68 1.70 12.65 5.34
N GLN A 69 1.05 13.53 4.59
CA GLN A 69 0.86 14.93 5.00
C GLN A 69 -0.06 15.04 6.22
N TYR A 70 -1.14 14.27 6.27
CA TYR A 70 -2.04 14.24 7.42
C TYR A 70 -1.32 13.78 8.71
N ALA A 71 -0.54 12.72 8.63
CA ALA A 71 0.23 12.21 9.78
C ALA A 71 1.16 13.28 10.36
N VAL A 72 1.90 14.00 9.51
CA VAL A 72 2.89 14.99 9.95
C VAL A 72 2.25 16.32 10.35
N ASN A 73 1.30 16.84 9.57
CA ASN A 73 0.77 18.18 9.72
C ASN A 73 -0.41 18.25 10.70
N GLU A 74 -1.30 17.24 10.69
CA GLU A 74 -2.51 17.24 11.50
C GLU A 74 -2.34 16.41 12.79
N CYS A 75 -1.73 15.21 12.70
CA CYS A 75 -1.49 14.37 13.87
C CYS A 75 -0.20 14.73 14.61
N ASN A 76 0.67 15.55 14.01
CA ASN A 76 1.99 15.91 14.54
C ASN A 76 2.90 14.69 14.80
N TYR A 77 2.75 13.62 14.03
CA TYR A 77 3.66 12.47 14.07
C TYR A 77 4.91 12.79 13.24
N LYS A 78 6.02 13.04 13.93
CA LYS A 78 7.29 13.45 13.31
C LYS A 78 8.21 12.26 13.03
N LYS A 79 8.06 11.17 13.78
CA LYS A 79 8.85 9.95 13.67
C LYS A 79 7.92 8.77 13.41
N ILE A 80 8.04 8.14 12.26
CA ILE A 80 7.14 7.07 11.85
C ILE A 80 7.93 5.80 11.57
N ALA A 81 7.52 4.71 12.21
CA ALA A 81 7.97 3.36 11.87
C ALA A 81 7.05 2.74 10.83
N ILE A 82 7.57 1.89 9.96
CA ILE A 82 6.81 1.24 8.89
C ILE A 82 7.02 -0.27 8.92
N ILE A 83 5.91 -1.01 8.76
CA ILE A 83 5.91 -2.44 8.43
C ILE A 83 5.10 -2.66 7.14
N TYR A 84 5.67 -3.38 6.16
CA TYR A 84 5.05 -3.53 4.83
C TYR A 84 5.29 -4.91 4.22
N ASP A 85 4.41 -5.32 3.30
CA ASP A 85 4.50 -6.58 2.55
C ASP A 85 5.40 -6.39 1.31
N LEU A 86 6.58 -7.04 1.33
CA LEU A 86 7.55 -6.96 0.23
C LEU A 86 7.06 -7.64 -1.06
N GLY A 87 6.20 -8.65 -0.94
CA GLY A 87 5.67 -9.38 -2.09
C GLY A 87 4.42 -8.74 -2.72
N SER A 88 3.95 -7.59 -2.20
CA SER A 88 2.77 -6.90 -2.70
C SER A 88 3.13 -5.60 -3.40
N ASP A 89 2.88 -5.51 -4.72
CA ASP A 89 3.07 -4.28 -5.50
C ASP A 89 2.31 -3.09 -4.91
N PHE A 90 1.12 -3.34 -4.36
CA PHE A 90 0.34 -2.33 -3.65
C PHE A 90 1.08 -1.83 -2.40
N SER A 91 1.46 -2.76 -1.50
CA SER A 91 2.10 -2.41 -0.23
C SER A 91 3.43 -1.67 -0.44
N VAL A 92 4.24 -2.12 -1.40
CA VAL A 92 5.49 -1.45 -1.78
C VAL A 92 5.21 -0.06 -2.36
N GLY A 93 4.25 0.05 -3.27
CA GLY A 93 3.90 1.31 -3.94
C GLY A 93 3.43 2.38 -2.94
N VAL A 94 2.43 2.05 -2.13
CA VAL A 94 1.88 2.99 -1.15
C VAL A 94 2.89 3.35 -0.06
N THR A 95 3.74 2.40 0.37
CA THR A 95 4.81 2.65 1.35
C THR A 95 5.84 3.66 0.84
N ASN A 96 6.27 3.55 -0.40
CA ASN A 96 7.23 4.46 -1.00
C ASN A 96 6.66 5.88 -1.10
N GLU A 97 5.42 6.02 -1.55
CA GLU A 97 4.78 7.33 -1.67
C GLU A 97 4.46 7.94 -0.29
N PHE A 98 4.04 7.13 0.67
CA PHE A 98 3.86 7.57 2.06
C PHE A 98 5.17 8.10 2.64
N SER A 99 6.26 7.33 2.54
CA SER A 99 7.59 7.72 3.06
C SER A 99 8.04 9.05 2.47
N LYS A 100 7.97 9.20 1.14
CA LYS A 100 8.32 10.43 0.43
C LYS A 100 7.53 11.64 0.91
N ASN A 101 6.23 11.47 1.17
CA ASN A 101 5.37 12.57 1.60
C ASN A 101 5.52 12.90 3.10
N VAL A 102 5.82 11.92 3.95
CA VAL A 102 6.22 12.16 5.35
C VAL A 102 7.51 12.99 5.40
N GLU A 103 8.55 12.58 4.66
CA GLU A 103 9.82 13.30 4.60
C GLU A 103 9.67 14.71 3.99
N GLY A 104 8.88 14.82 2.92
CA GLY A 104 8.56 16.11 2.27
C GLY A 104 7.77 17.07 3.18
N ALA A 105 7.02 16.56 4.14
CA ALA A 105 6.31 17.35 5.17
C ALA A 105 7.17 17.65 6.41
N GLY A 106 8.43 17.23 6.44
CA GLY A 106 9.36 17.44 7.56
C GLY A 106 9.28 16.40 8.66
N GLY A 107 8.69 15.22 8.40
CA GLY A 107 8.78 14.04 9.25
C GLY A 107 9.97 13.16 8.89
N GLU A 108 10.14 12.08 9.63
CA GLU A 108 11.23 11.10 9.50
C GLU A 108 10.66 9.68 9.49
N ILE A 109 11.15 8.82 8.60
CA ILE A 109 10.92 7.38 8.68
C ILE A 109 12.07 6.77 9.49
N THR A 110 11.81 6.44 10.75
CA THR A 110 12.82 5.94 11.69
C THR A 110 13.28 4.52 11.40
N VAL A 111 12.35 3.69 10.93
CA VAL A 111 12.62 2.30 10.54
C VAL A 111 11.59 1.85 9.51
N LYS A 112 12.03 1.05 8.54
CA LYS A 112 11.17 0.43 7.54
C LYS A 112 11.53 -1.05 7.43
N GLU A 113 10.65 -1.92 7.93
CA GLU A 113 10.85 -3.36 7.96
C GLU A 113 9.82 -4.06 7.09
N ALA A 114 10.27 -5.07 6.36
CA ALA A 114 9.44 -5.86 5.47
C ALA A 114 9.09 -7.22 6.06
N PHE A 115 7.94 -7.75 5.66
CA PHE A 115 7.54 -9.15 5.83
C PHE A 115 7.20 -9.76 4.47
N ASN A 116 6.98 -11.08 4.40
CA ASN A 116 6.63 -11.75 3.16
C ASN A 116 5.13 -12.01 3.09
N THR A 117 4.59 -11.94 1.89
CA THR A 117 3.18 -12.31 1.64
C THR A 117 2.89 -13.72 2.17
N GLY A 118 1.84 -13.84 2.98
CA GLY A 118 1.46 -15.10 3.60
C GLY A 118 2.04 -15.37 4.98
N ASP A 119 2.94 -14.52 5.49
CA ASP A 119 3.38 -14.59 6.87
C ASP A 119 2.18 -14.41 7.82
N VAL A 120 2.21 -15.12 8.95
CA VAL A 120 1.18 -15.06 10.01
C VAL A 120 1.79 -14.73 11.38
N ASP A 121 3.10 -14.75 11.48
CA ASP A 121 3.85 -14.35 12.68
C ASP A 121 4.82 -13.21 12.34
N TYR A 122 4.52 -12.05 12.88
CA TYR A 122 5.25 -10.80 12.65
C TYR A 122 6.10 -10.38 13.84
N ARG A 123 6.16 -11.19 14.93
CA ARG A 123 6.82 -10.83 16.19
C ARG A 123 8.29 -10.51 16.01
N ALA A 124 8.99 -11.23 15.14
CA ALA A 124 10.41 -10.98 14.87
C ALA A 124 10.62 -9.60 14.23
N VAL A 125 9.83 -9.25 13.23
CA VAL A 125 9.87 -7.95 12.55
C VAL A 125 9.45 -6.83 13.49
N LEU A 126 8.35 -7.02 14.21
CA LEU A 126 7.85 -6.04 15.19
C LEU A 126 8.82 -5.80 16.35
N THR A 127 9.58 -6.85 16.77
CA THR A 127 10.64 -6.70 17.77
C THR A 127 11.78 -5.83 17.26
N LYS A 128 12.18 -5.94 16.00
CA LYS A 128 13.17 -5.04 15.39
C LYS A 128 12.66 -3.60 15.39
N ILE A 129 11.41 -3.38 14.99
CA ILE A 129 10.77 -2.06 14.99
C ILE A 129 10.77 -1.48 16.41
N LYS A 130 10.32 -2.26 17.41
CA LYS A 130 10.31 -1.82 18.81
C LYS A 130 11.69 -1.41 19.32
N ASN A 131 12.74 -2.11 18.89
CA ASN A 131 14.11 -1.88 19.34
C ASN A 131 14.87 -0.83 18.51
N SER A 132 14.28 -0.30 17.44
CA SER A 132 14.93 0.69 16.57
C SER A 132 15.00 2.10 17.17
N GLY A 133 14.28 2.36 18.25
CA GLY A 133 14.21 3.65 18.93
C GLY A 133 12.78 4.19 19.03
N ASP A 134 12.65 5.47 19.40
CA ASP A 134 11.35 6.12 19.58
C ASP A 134 10.70 6.46 18.24
N PHE A 135 9.41 6.23 18.15
CA PHE A 135 8.54 6.67 17.05
C PHE A 135 7.15 7.07 17.56
N ASP A 136 6.50 7.97 16.84
CA ASP A 136 5.19 8.52 17.22
C ASP A 136 4.03 7.66 16.74
N ALA A 137 4.20 6.98 15.60
CA ALA A 137 3.19 6.11 15.01
C ALA A 137 3.82 4.94 14.24
N LEU A 138 3.10 3.82 14.16
CA LEU A 138 3.43 2.68 13.32
C LEU A 138 2.51 2.64 12.09
N TYR A 139 3.08 2.80 10.90
CA TYR A 139 2.36 2.61 9.65
C TYR A 139 2.39 1.13 9.25
N ILE A 140 1.20 0.52 9.16
CA ILE A 140 1.00 -0.86 8.75
C ILE A 140 0.49 -0.84 7.30
N ALA A 141 1.39 -1.00 6.35
CA ALA A 141 1.07 -1.03 4.93
C ALA A 141 0.71 -2.46 4.48
N GLY A 142 -0.33 -3.02 5.07
CA GLY A 142 -0.89 -4.32 4.69
C GLY A 142 -1.92 -4.17 3.57
N GLY A 143 -2.07 -5.23 2.74
CA GLY A 143 -3.03 -5.23 1.65
C GLY A 143 -4.45 -5.60 2.09
N TYR A 144 -4.60 -6.39 3.15
CA TYR A 144 -5.88 -6.94 3.58
C TYR A 144 -6.07 -6.84 5.10
N TYR A 145 -7.32 -6.63 5.53
CA TYR A 145 -7.69 -6.45 6.92
C TYR A 145 -7.18 -7.56 7.85
N LYS A 146 -7.24 -8.83 7.44
CA LYS A 146 -6.74 -9.96 8.25
C LYS A 146 -5.25 -9.85 8.59
N GLN A 147 -4.46 -9.39 7.64
CA GLN A 147 -3.03 -9.18 7.81
C GLN A 147 -2.78 -8.01 8.75
N ILE A 148 -3.49 -6.91 8.55
CA ILE A 148 -3.41 -5.71 9.40
C ILE A 148 -3.81 -6.02 10.82
N ASP A 149 -4.91 -6.77 11.03
CA ASP A 149 -5.37 -7.20 12.35
C ASP A 149 -4.34 -8.05 13.09
N LEU A 150 -3.72 -9.03 12.40
CA LEU A 150 -2.69 -9.87 13.00
C LEU A 150 -1.45 -9.05 13.40
N ILE A 151 -0.99 -8.16 12.54
CA ILE A 151 0.14 -7.28 12.85
C ILE A 151 -0.21 -6.38 14.03
N ALA A 152 -1.38 -5.76 14.04
CA ALA A 152 -1.82 -4.86 15.11
C ALA A 152 -1.90 -5.58 16.46
N ASN A 153 -2.51 -6.77 16.49
CA ASN A 153 -2.61 -7.57 17.71
C ASN A 153 -1.24 -7.98 18.24
N GLN A 154 -0.35 -8.51 17.37
CA GLN A 154 0.99 -8.90 17.77
C GLN A 154 1.86 -7.71 18.21
N ALA A 155 1.68 -6.54 17.58
CA ALA A 155 2.33 -5.31 18.03
C ALA A 155 1.91 -4.92 19.45
N ARG A 156 0.60 -5.02 19.76
CA ARG A 156 0.09 -4.76 21.12
C ARG A 156 0.58 -5.79 22.14
N GLU A 157 0.64 -7.08 21.77
CA GLU A 157 1.22 -8.12 22.63
C GLU A 157 2.68 -7.84 22.98
N LEU A 158 3.44 -7.28 22.05
CA LEU A 158 4.85 -6.87 22.25
C LEU A 158 4.99 -5.54 22.99
N GLY A 159 3.88 -4.85 23.32
CA GLY A 159 3.87 -3.59 24.05
C GLY A 159 4.18 -2.37 23.17
N ILE A 160 3.99 -2.43 21.87
CA ILE A 160 3.95 -1.27 20.99
C ILE A 160 2.61 -0.58 21.20
N THR A 161 2.62 0.58 21.89
CA THR A 161 1.40 1.31 22.28
C THR A 161 1.07 2.50 21.38
N GLN A 162 1.99 2.88 20.51
CA GLN A 162 1.85 3.99 19.57
C GLN A 162 0.61 3.80 18.67
N PRO A 163 0.00 4.90 18.19
CA PRO A 163 -1.07 4.84 17.20
C PRO A 163 -0.67 4.09 15.95
N PHE A 164 -1.65 3.42 15.33
CA PHE A 164 -1.48 2.80 14.03
C PHE A 164 -2.03 3.69 12.93
N LEU A 165 -1.26 3.83 11.86
CA LEU A 165 -1.72 4.31 10.57
C LEU A 165 -1.84 3.10 9.66
N THR A 166 -2.88 3.04 8.84
CA THR A 166 -3.12 1.89 7.96
C THR A 166 -3.57 2.34 6.57
N THR A 167 -3.54 1.40 5.65
CA THR A 167 -4.13 1.57 4.32
C THR A 167 -5.65 1.43 4.37
N GLU A 168 -6.33 1.79 3.28
CA GLU A 168 -7.78 1.65 3.11
C GLU A 168 -8.30 0.23 3.31
N GLY A 169 -7.46 -0.79 3.10
CA GLY A 169 -7.79 -2.19 3.32
C GLY A 169 -8.04 -2.60 4.77
N ALA A 170 -7.77 -1.71 5.74
CA ALA A 170 -8.01 -1.96 7.15
C ALA A 170 -9.49 -1.81 7.57
N HIS A 171 -10.30 -1.10 6.76
CA HIS A 171 -11.71 -0.85 7.10
C HIS A 171 -12.58 -2.03 6.68
N VAL A 172 -13.19 -2.69 7.65
CA VAL A 172 -14.20 -3.75 7.45
C VAL A 172 -15.47 -3.31 8.16
N GLN A 173 -16.59 -3.37 7.45
CA GLN A 173 -17.92 -3.15 8.03
C GLN A 173 -18.44 -4.41 8.70
#